data_4629d76c8658d819ea0ec578e162263a
#
_entry.id   4629d76c8658d819ea0ec578e162263a
#
_cell.length_a   1.000
_cell.length_b   1.000
_cell.length_c   1.000
_cell.angle_alpha   90.00
_cell.angle_beta   90.00
_cell.angle_gamma   90.00
#
_symmetry.space_group_name_H-M   'P 1'
#
loop_
_entity.id
_entity.type
_entity.pdbx_description
1 polymer ?
#
loop_
_entity_poly.entity_id
_entity_poly.type
_entity_poly.pdbx_seq_one_letter_code
_entity_poly.pdbx_strand_id
1 'polypeptide(L)' 'MFEMLRKIRNEKNIKAKEIADKLGLKTEGAYYKKETGSVPFTLEEGKIISEILEMPIEEIFFKNELSW' A
#
# COMPACT_ATOMS: atom_id res chain seq x y z
N MET A 1 -2.47 10.50 1.58
CA MET A 1 -2.10 9.48 2.59
C MET A 1 -3.02 8.27 2.47
N PHE A 2 -2.45 7.10 2.55
CA PHE A 2 -3.23 5.87 2.39
C PHE A 2 -3.44 5.19 3.73
N GLU A 3 -4.31 5.76 4.53
CA GLU A 3 -4.57 5.26 5.88
C GLU A 3 -5.20 3.86 5.89
N MET A 4 -6.06 3.59 4.93
CA MET A 4 -6.68 2.27 4.85
C MET A 4 -5.63 1.20 4.55
N LEU A 5 -4.68 1.53 3.67
CA LEU A 5 -3.59 0.63 3.37
C LEU A 5 -2.79 0.29 4.63
N ARG A 6 -2.45 1.31 5.41
CA ARG A 6 -1.70 1.09 6.65
C ARG A 6 -2.50 0.24 7.63
N LYS A 7 -3.78 0.54 7.78
CA LYS A 7 -4.64 -0.18 8.69
C LYS A 7 -4.72 -1.67 8.32
N ILE A 8 -4.97 -1.95 7.05
CA ILE A 8 -5.09 -3.33 6.58
C ILE A 8 -3.77 -4.06 6.75
N ARG A 9 -2.67 -3.40 6.40
CA ARG A 9 -1.35 -3.99 6.53
C ARG A 9 -1.08 -4.41 7.98
N ASN A 10 -1.38 -3.51 8.91
CA ASN A 10 -1.17 -3.78 10.32
C ASN A 10 -2.08 -4.87 10.85
N GLU A 11 -3.33 -4.89 10.43
CA GLU A 11 -4.28 -5.91 10.85
C GLU A 11 -3.85 -7.30 10.38
N LYS A 12 -3.21 -7.37 9.23
CA LYS A 12 -2.73 -8.64 8.68
C LYS A 12 -1.32 -8.97 9.13
N ASN A 13 -0.72 -8.13 9.96
CA ASN A 13 0.64 -8.30 10.45
C ASN A 13 1.67 -8.37 9.33
N ILE A 14 1.45 -7.60 8.28
CA ILE A 14 2.38 -7.54 7.15
C ILE A 14 3.28 -6.34 7.34
N LYS A 15 4.58 -6.58 7.37
CA LYS A 15 5.54 -5.51 7.61
C LYS A 15 5.80 -4.71 6.34
N ALA A 16 6.07 -3.42 6.51
CA ALA A 16 6.38 -2.54 5.38
C ALA A 16 7.54 -3.09 4.56
N LYS A 17 8.52 -3.71 5.21
CA LYS A 17 9.65 -4.27 4.49
C LYS A 17 9.24 -5.40 3.55
N GLU A 18 8.28 -6.20 3.95
CA GLU A 18 7.79 -7.28 3.09
C GLU A 18 7.19 -6.73 1.81
N ILE A 19 6.40 -5.68 1.94
CA ILE A 19 5.79 -5.06 0.77
C ILE A 19 6.86 -4.37 -0.08
N ALA A 20 7.80 -3.68 0.57
CA ALA A 20 8.89 -3.03 -0.16
C ALA A 20 9.65 -4.04 -1.01
N ASP A 21 9.97 -5.20 -0.43
CA ASP A 21 10.67 -6.24 -1.15
C ASP A 21 9.87 -6.75 -2.36
N LYS A 22 8.57 -6.93 -2.18
CA LYS A 22 7.71 -7.40 -3.27
C LYS A 22 7.57 -6.37 -4.37
N LEU A 23 7.63 -5.09 -4.02
CA LEU A 23 7.55 -4.02 -5.01
C LEU A 23 8.89 -3.74 -5.69
N GLY A 24 9.96 -4.38 -5.23
CA GLY A 24 11.28 -4.14 -5.80
C GLY A 24 11.92 -2.85 -5.28
N LEU A 25 11.45 -2.34 -4.16
CA LEU A 25 12.03 -1.14 -3.57
C LEU A 25 13.26 -1.51 -2.74
N LYS A 26 14.25 -0.63 -2.76
CA LYS A 26 15.50 -0.93 -2.09
C LYS A 26 15.45 -0.79 -0.57
N THR A 27 14.56 0.04 -0.07
CA THR A 27 14.50 0.30 1.36
C THR A 27 13.06 0.34 1.84
N GLU A 28 12.89 0.09 3.13
CA GLU A 28 11.59 0.22 3.78
C GLU A 28 11.11 1.66 3.74
N GLY A 29 12.05 2.61 3.87
CA GLY A 29 11.72 4.03 3.81
C GLY A 29 11.10 4.43 2.49
N ALA A 30 11.54 3.82 1.39
CA ALA A 30 10.96 4.10 0.08
C ALA A 30 9.49 3.71 0.04
N TYR A 31 9.14 2.60 0.68
CA TYR A 31 7.74 2.19 0.78
C TYR A 31 6.94 3.18 1.64
N TYR A 32 7.50 3.59 2.78
CA TYR A 32 6.77 4.51 3.65
C TYR A 32 6.48 5.84 2.97
N LYS A 33 7.36 6.30 2.10
CA LYS A 33 7.09 7.53 1.35
C LYS A 33 5.87 7.37 0.46
N LYS A 34 5.66 6.19 -0.07
CA LYS A 34 4.47 5.91 -0.90
C LYS A 34 3.23 5.79 -0.02
N GLU A 35 3.33 5.12 1.11
CA GLU A 35 2.19 4.95 2.02
C GLU A 35 1.72 6.29 2.57
N THR A 36 2.63 7.21 2.84
CA THR A 36 2.26 8.53 3.36
C THR A 36 1.84 9.52 2.27
N GLY A 37 2.02 9.15 1.01
CA GLY A 37 1.60 9.99 -0.09
C GLY A 37 2.66 10.90 -0.67
N SER A 38 3.90 10.86 -0.14
CA SER A 38 4.99 11.69 -0.66
C SER A 38 5.40 11.27 -2.06
N VAL A 39 5.29 9.99 -2.35
CA VAL A 39 5.60 9.44 -3.67
C VAL A 39 4.39 8.62 -4.11
N PRO A 40 3.88 8.81 -5.32
CA PRO A 40 2.70 8.07 -5.75
C PRO A 40 2.98 6.59 -6.00
N PHE A 41 1.94 5.77 -5.83
CA PHE A 41 2.00 4.38 -6.25
C PHE A 41 1.73 4.30 -7.75
N THR A 42 2.41 3.39 -8.43
CA THR A 42 2.06 3.08 -9.80
C THR A 42 0.91 2.07 -9.80
N LEU A 43 0.24 1.95 -10.93
CA LEU A 43 -0.84 0.98 -11.08
C LEU A 43 -0.34 -0.44 -10.83
N GLU A 44 0.85 -0.74 -11.34
CA GLU A 44 1.44 -2.05 -11.15
C GLU A 44 1.73 -2.35 -9.68
N GLU A 45 2.25 -1.35 -8.96
CA GLU A 45 2.47 -1.51 -7.53
C GLU A 45 1.16 -1.73 -6.79
N GLY A 46 0.12 -1.03 -7.19
CA GLY A 46 -1.20 -1.22 -6.60
C GLY A 46 -1.72 -2.63 -6.78
N LYS A 47 -1.49 -3.21 -7.95
CA LYS A 47 -1.91 -4.58 -8.22
C LYS A 47 -1.16 -5.58 -7.32
N ILE A 48 0.14 -5.37 -7.16
CA ILE A 48 0.93 -6.24 -6.31
C ILE A 48 0.46 -6.17 -4.86
N ILE A 49 0.21 -4.96 -4.37
CA ILE A 49 -0.29 -4.77 -3.01
C ILE A 49 -1.66 -5.42 -2.84
N SER A 50 -2.52 -5.28 -3.84
CA SER A 50 -3.84 -5.91 -3.83
C SER A 50 -3.71 -7.43 -3.66
N GLU A 51 -2.77 -8.04 -4.34
CA GLU A 51 -2.54 -9.46 -4.24
C GLU A 51 -1.98 -9.86 -2.87
N ILE A 52 -1.04 -9.08 -2.36
CA ILE A 52 -0.46 -9.36 -1.04
C ILE A 52 -1.52 -9.29 0.04
N LEU A 53 -2.36 -8.28 -0.01
CA LEU A 53 -3.38 -8.04 1.01
C LEU A 53 -4.66 -8.82 0.75
N GLU A 54 -4.78 -9.45 -0.42
CA GLU A 54 -5.96 -10.20 -0.83
C GLU A 54 -7.23 -9.37 -0.75
N MET A 55 -7.13 -8.12 -1.23
CA MET A 55 -8.26 -7.20 -1.25
C MET A 55 -8.27 -6.41 -2.54
N PRO A 56 -9.47 -6.00 -3.01
CA PRO A 56 -9.55 -5.19 -4.22
C PRO A 56 -8.80 -3.87 -4.09
N ILE A 57 -8.22 -3.41 -5.18
CA ILE A 57 -7.50 -2.14 -5.21
C ILE A 57 -8.38 -1.00 -4.71
N GLU A 58 -9.64 -1.00 -5.12
CA GLU A 58 -10.57 0.06 -4.77
C GLU A 58 -10.74 0.20 -3.26
N GLU A 59 -10.76 -0.91 -2.56
CA GLU A 59 -10.92 -0.87 -1.11
C GLU A 59 -9.67 -0.42 -0.38
N ILE A 60 -8.50 -0.68 -0.96
CA ILE A 60 -7.23 -0.29 -0.35
C ILE A 60 -6.92 1.18 -0.59
N PHE A 61 -7.09 1.64 -1.83
CA PHE A 61 -6.58 2.93 -2.23
C PHE A 61 -7.64 4.01 -2.41
N PHE A 62 -8.85 3.65 -2.78
CA PHE A 62 -9.84 4.64 -3.19
C PHE A 62 -11.01 4.81 -2.27
N LYS A 63 -11.22 3.88 -1.35
CA LYS A 63 -12.40 3.92 -0.51
C LYS A 63 -12.49 5.20 0.33
N ASN A 64 -11.36 5.64 0.88
CA ASN A 64 -11.34 6.84 1.70
C ASN A 64 -11.37 8.11 0.87
N GLU A 65 -10.84 8.05 -0.34
CA GLU A 65 -10.78 9.22 -1.20
C GLU A 65 -12.07 9.45 -1.94
N LEU A 66 -12.89 8.44 -2.00
CA LEU A 66 -14.19 8.51 -2.67
C LEU A 66 -15.32 8.73 -1.68
N SER A 67 -15.00 9.20 -0.51
CA SER A 67 -16.02 9.47 0.51
C SER A 67 -16.62 10.84 0.27
N TRP A 68 -17.41 10.96 -0.74
CA TRP A 68 -18.17 12.18 -1.02
C TRP A 68 -19.62 12.00 -0.69
#